data_6f16c4f50e255c462039b7646fd56d99
#
_entry.id   6f16c4f50e255c462039b7646fd56d99
#
_cell.length_a   1.000
_cell.length_b   1.000
_cell.length_c   1.000
_cell.angle_alpha   90.00
_cell.angle_beta   90.00
_cell.angle_gamma   90.00
#
_symmetry.space_group_name_H-M   'P 1'
#
loop_
_entity.id
_entity.type
_entity.pdbx_description
1 polymer ?
#
loop_
_entity_poly.entity_id
_entity_poly.type
_entity_poly.pdbx_seq_one_letter_code
_entity_poly.pdbx_strand_id
1 'polypeptide(L)'
;MSEDIIALLKENVIQGRKTKDDEGIDQSMTGTPGVLELTQLALERKVFPGTIITQGLTAGMQVVGDKFATREYFIPDMLASAEAVGAAMDILKPLLEASNVETKGKFVIATVKGDIHDIGKNIVSILLKGAGYDVNDLGIDVPVEKIIKVVREDNPDFLGLSALLTTTMVAMGEIVGALKKNNIRDKVKVLIGGAAVSAEYAQEIEADAYCVDGFDAIRVLDGFREAKV
;
A
#
# COMPACT_ATOMS: atom_id res chain seq x y z
N MET A 1 5.09 26.86 -12.85
CA MET A 1 6.34 26.04 -12.98
C MET A 1 6.40 24.83 -12.04
N SER A 2 6.12 24.93 -10.73
CA SER A 2 6.00 23.75 -9.84
C SER A 2 4.69 22.99 -10.04
N GLU A 3 3.60 23.69 -10.30
CA GLU A 3 2.28 23.10 -10.58
C GLU A 3 2.29 22.26 -11.85
N ASP A 4 3.01 22.68 -12.89
CA ASP A 4 3.16 21.92 -14.13
C ASP A 4 3.85 20.55 -13.91
N ILE A 5 4.87 20.48 -13.02
CA ILE A 5 5.55 19.21 -12.74
C ILE A 5 4.63 18.26 -11.96
N ILE A 6 3.87 18.75 -10.99
CA ILE A 6 2.94 17.95 -10.22
C ILE A 6 1.81 17.41 -11.11
N ALA A 7 1.30 18.24 -12.03
CA ALA A 7 0.31 17.78 -13.00
C ALA A 7 0.87 16.72 -13.95
N LEU A 8 2.10 16.90 -14.46
CA LEU A 8 2.79 15.90 -15.28
C LEU A 8 3.06 14.61 -14.50
N LEU A 9 3.46 14.72 -13.24
CA LEU A 9 3.68 13.58 -12.37
C LEU A 9 2.40 12.76 -12.20
N LYS A 10 1.29 13.43 -11.87
CA LYS A 10 -0.04 12.82 -11.75
C LYS A 10 -0.43 12.10 -13.03
N GLU A 11 -0.27 12.75 -14.19
CA GLU A 11 -0.59 12.15 -15.49
C GLU A 11 0.26 10.90 -15.76
N ASN A 12 1.58 10.96 -15.48
CA ASN A 12 2.44 9.80 -15.68
C ASN A 12 2.14 8.63 -14.75
N VAL A 13 1.63 8.89 -13.53
CA VAL A 13 1.08 7.84 -12.66
C VAL A 13 -0.16 7.22 -13.30
N ILE A 14 -1.09 8.02 -13.81
CA ILE A 14 -2.30 7.53 -14.48
C ILE A 14 -1.93 6.66 -15.68
N GLN A 15 -0.91 7.05 -16.45
CA GLN A 15 -0.42 6.33 -17.62
C GLN A 15 0.47 5.11 -17.30
N GLY A 16 0.75 4.84 -16.03
CA GLY A 16 1.60 3.71 -15.59
C GLY A 16 3.07 3.85 -16.03
N ARG A 17 3.55 5.08 -16.28
CA ARG A 17 4.89 5.34 -16.81
C ARG A 17 5.89 5.57 -15.69
N LYS A 18 6.73 4.58 -15.44
CA LYS A 18 7.79 4.65 -14.44
C LYS A 18 8.97 5.52 -14.91
N THR A 19 9.40 5.33 -16.16
CA THR A 19 10.54 5.99 -16.77
C THR A 19 10.20 6.59 -18.14
N LYS A 20 11.11 7.37 -18.70
CA LYS A 20 11.00 7.93 -20.06
C LYS A 20 10.94 6.87 -21.16
N ASP A 21 11.36 5.64 -20.90
CA ASP A 21 11.41 4.55 -21.87
C ASP A 21 10.07 3.79 -21.94
N ASP A 22 9.14 4.04 -20.99
CA ASP A 22 7.82 3.44 -20.96
C ASP A 22 6.88 4.18 -21.92
N GLU A 23 6.10 3.43 -22.69
CA GLU A 23 5.14 4.01 -23.65
C GLU A 23 3.93 4.65 -22.99
N GLY A 24 3.52 4.13 -21.83
CA GLY A 24 2.25 4.49 -21.19
C GLY A 24 1.05 3.75 -21.79
N ILE A 25 -0.07 3.82 -21.09
CA ILE A 25 -1.31 3.15 -21.50
C ILE A 25 -1.83 3.70 -22.83
N ASP A 26 -1.70 5.01 -23.08
CA ASP A 26 -2.11 5.66 -24.35
C ASP A 26 -1.05 5.58 -25.45
N GLN A 27 0.12 5.01 -25.23
CA GLN A 27 1.22 4.84 -26.19
C GLN A 27 1.75 6.15 -26.84
N SER A 28 1.41 7.31 -26.30
CA SER A 28 1.72 8.62 -26.92
C SER A 28 2.88 9.37 -26.25
N MET A 29 3.45 8.86 -25.16
CA MET A 29 4.33 9.62 -24.27
C MET A 29 5.78 9.18 -24.26
N THR A 30 6.19 8.20 -25.07
CA THR A 30 7.55 7.67 -25.13
C THR A 30 8.59 8.77 -25.35
N GLY A 31 9.68 8.72 -24.61
CA GLY A 31 10.77 9.70 -24.68
C GLY A 31 10.58 10.96 -23.85
N THR A 32 9.38 11.18 -23.28
CA THR A 32 9.15 12.24 -22.28
C THR A 32 9.43 11.71 -20.88
N PRO A 33 9.79 12.56 -19.89
CA PRO A 33 10.07 12.11 -18.52
C PRO A 33 8.90 11.32 -17.91
N GLY A 34 9.21 10.18 -17.26
CA GLY A 34 8.27 9.40 -16.48
C GLY A 34 8.24 9.81 -15.01
N VAL A 35 7.59 9.01 -14.16
CA VAL A 35 7.42 9.31 -12.72
C VAL A 35 8.76 9.47 -12.00
N LEU A 36 9.76 8.65 -12.30
CA LEU A 36 11.07 8.75 -11.65
C LEU A 36 11.79 10.05 -11.99
N GLU A 37 11.91 10.37 -13.28
CA GLU A 37 12.58 11.59 -13.72
C GLU A 37 11.83 12.84 -13.24
N LEU A 38 10.50 12.82 -13.26
CA LEU A 38 9.68 13.94 -12.77
C LEU A 38 9.80 14.11 -11.25
N THR A 39 9.91 13.01 -10.50
CA THR A 39 10.15 13.07 -9.05
C THR A 39 11.48 13.71 -8.73
N GLN A 40 12.55 13.29 -9.42
CA GLN A 40 13.89 13.89 -9.28
C GLN A 40 13.88 15.38 -9.64
N LEU A 41 13.28 15.73 -10.77
CA LEU A 41 13.16 17.11 -11.23
C LEU A 41 12.35 17.99 -10.26
N ALA A 42 11.30 17.44 -9.64
CA ALA A 42 10.52 18.14 -8.62
C ALA A 42 11.37 18.42 -7.37
N LEU A 43 12.19 17.45 -6.93
CA LEU A 43 13.12 17.62 -5.81
C LEU A 43 14.22 18.66 -6.12
N GLU A 44 14.82 18.64 -7.31
CA GLU A 44 15.78 19.65 -7.77
C GLU A 44 15.18 21.06 -7.75
N ARG A 45 13.90 21.18 -8.08
CA ARG A 45 13.13 22.44 -8.00
C ARG A 45 12.64 22.77 -6.60
N LYS A 46 13.07 22.03 -5.58
CA LYS A 46 12.71 22.21 -4.18
C LYS A 46 11.21 22.13 -3.91
N VAL A 47 10.48 21.34 -4.69
CA VAL A 47 9.10 21.01 -4.36
C VAL A 47 9.12 20.14 -3.10
N PHE A 48 8.27 20.48 -2.15
CA PHE A 48 8.20 19.76 -0.88
C PHE A 48 7.79 18.29 -1.10
N PRO A 49 8.51 17.30 -0.53
CA PRO A 49 8.23 15.87 -0.76
C PRO A 49 6.78 15.48 -0.49
N GLY A 50 6.17 16.04 0.57
CA GLY A 50 4.75 15.83 0.87
C GLY A 50 3.80 16.28 -0.25
N THR A 51 4.11 17.38 -0.95
CA THR A 51 3.32 17.85 -2.10
C THR A 51 3.45 16.89 -3.28
N ILE A 52 4.66 16.40 -3.55
CA ILE A 52 4.91 15.39 -4.60
C ILE A 52 4.04 14.15 -4.34
N ILE A 53 4.02 13.67 -3.09
CA ILE A 53 3.24 12.49 -2.71
C ILE A 53 1.75 12.77 -2.82
N THR A 54 1.23 13.80 -2.15
CA THR A 54 -0.22 13.98 -2.01
C THR A 54 -0.87 14.46 -3.30
N GLN A 55 -0.29 15.44 -3.98
CA GLN A 55 -0.89 16.08 -5.16
C GLN A 55 -0.47 15.43 -6.49
N GLY A 56 0.70 14.76 -6.51
CA GLY A 56 1.19 14.03 -7.67
C GLY A 56 0.83 12.54 -7.60
N LEU A 57 1.54 11.80 -6.75
CA LEU A 57 1.49 10.33 -6.72
C LEU A 57 0.14 9.80 -6.24
N THR A 58 -0.30 10.20 -5.05
CA THR A 58 -1.57 9.73 -4.45
C THR A 58 -2.77 10.17 -5.28
N ALA A 59 -2.78 11.44 -5.73
CA ALA A 59 -3.87 11.94 -6.58
C ALA A 59 -3.93 11.23 -7.94
N GLY A 60 -2.79 10.77 -8.49
CA GLY A 60 -2.74 9.93 -9.67
C GLY A 60 -3.32 8.54 -9.41
N MET A 61 -2.88 7.88 -8.32
CA MET A 61 -3.40 6.56 -7.93
C MET A 61 -4.89 6.56 -7.63
N GLN A 62 -5.44 7.66 -7.12
CA GLN A 62 -6.88 7.77 -6.93
C GLN A 62 -7.65 7.69 -8.26
N VAL A 63 -7.18 8.38 -9.29
CA VAL A 63 -7.77 8.30 -10.64
C VAL A 63 -7.63 6.88 -11.21
N VAL A 64 -6.48 6.23 -11.00
CA VAL A 64 -6.28 4.82 -11.40
C VAL A 64 -7.28 3.90 -10.71
N GLY A 65 -7.53 4.11 -9.41
CA GLY A 65 -8.54 3.36 -8.65
C GLY A 65 -9.96 3.54 -9.20
N ASP A 66 -10.33 4.78 -9.52
CA ASP A 66 -11.64 5.09 -10.12
C ASP A 66 -11.80 4.42 -11.50
N LYS A 67 -10.75 4.48 -12.34
CA LYS A 67 -10.74 3.82 -13.66
C LYS A 67 -10.78 2.29 -13.54
N PHE A 68 -10.16 1.71 -12.53
CA PHE A 68 -10.25 0.29 -12.24
C PHE A 68 -11.67 -0.09 -11.79
N ALA A 69 -12.30 0.67 -10.93
CA ALA A 69 -13.66 0.45 -10.46
C ALA A 69 -14.69 0.54 -11.60
N THR A 70 -14.50 1.46 -12.57
CA THR A 70 -15.33 1.61 -13.76
C THR A 70 -15.01 0.61 -14.89
N ARG A 71 -13.98 -0.26 -14.70
CA ARG A 71 -13.49 -1.22 -15.70
C ARG A 71 -12.88 -0.58 -16.95
N GLU A 72 -12.45 0.65 -16.86
CA GLU A 72 -11.62 1.30 -17.89
C GLU A 72 -10.19 0.78 -17.84
N TYR A 73 -9.67 0.53 -16.61
CA TYR A 73 -8.37 -0.07 -16.36
C TYR A 73 -8.52 -1.52 -15.87
N PHE A 74 -7.50 -2.32 -16.19
CA PHE A 74 -7.36 -3.72 -15.77
C PHE A 74 -6.18 -3.88 -14.81
N ILE A 75 -5.99 -5.08 -14.27
CA ILE A 75 -4.90 -5.36 -13.31
C ILE A 75 -3.51 -4.94 -13.84
N PRO A 76 -3.13 -5.22 -15.12
CA PRO A 76 -1.82 -4.78 -15.61
C PRO A 76 -1.63 -3.26 -15.57
N ASP A 77 -2.66 -2.48 -15.94
CA ASP A 77 -2.59 -1.02 -15.97
C ASP A 77 -2.40 -0.46 -14.55
N MET A 78 -3.19 -0.99 -13.61
CA MET A 78 -3.10 -0.65 -12.20
C MET A 78 -1.72 -0.99 -11.60
N LEU A 79 -1.16 -2.16 -11.93
CA LEU A 79 0.16 -2.57 -11.48
C LEU A 79 1.26 -1.67 -12.01
N ALA A 80 1.23 -1.31 -13.29
CA ALA A 80 2.19 -0.39 -13.89
C ALA A 80 2.20 0.96 -13.15
N SER A 81 1.02 1.52 -12.89
CA SER A 81 0.87 2.76 -12.13
C SER A 81 1.41 2.64 -10.70
N ALA A 82 1.08 1.55 -10.02
CA ALA A 82 1.50 1.31 -8.65
C ALA A 82 3.02 1.06 -8.53
N GLU A 83 3.64 0.37 -9.50
CA GLU A 83 5.09 0.20 -9.57
C GLU A 83 5.82 1.54 -9.79
N ALA A 84 5.28 2.40 -10.67
CA ALA A 84 5.83 3.72 -10.91
C ALA A 84 5.82 4.56 -9.61
N VAL A 85 4.71 4.55 -8.89
CA VAL A 85 4.58 5.24 -7.59
C VAL A 85 5.50 4.63 -6.54
N GLY A 86 5.58 3.30 -6.44
CA GLY A 86 6.47 2.61 -5.51
C GLY A 86 7.92 3.04 -5.69
N ALA A 87 8.39 3.10 -6.94
CA ALA A 87 9.75 3.54 -7.26
C ALA A 87 10.02 5.02 -6.90
N ALA A 88 9.03 5.91 -7.07
CA ALA A 88 9.13 7.29 -6.60
C ALA A 88 9.17 7.39 -5.07
N MET A 89 8.37 6.57 -4.36
CA MET A 89 8.37 6.52 -2.90
C MET A 89 9.71 6.06 -2.34
N ASP A 90 10.42 5.14 -3.00
CA ASP A 90 11.76 4.72 -2.59
C ASP A 90 12.78 5.89 -2.62
N ILE A 91 12.61 6.84 -3.55
CA ILE A 91 13.42 8.07 -3.60
C ILE A 91 13.01 9.05 -2.49
N LEU A 92 11.71 9.16 -2.22
CA LEU A 92 11.16 10.16 -1.29
C LEU A 92 11.28 9.74 0.18
N LYS A 93 11.22 8.44 0.48
CA LYS A 93 11.23 7.90 1.86
C LYS A 93 12.40 8.42 2.72
N PRO A 94 13.67 8.39 2.27
CA PRO A 94 14.79 8.92 3.08
C PRO A 94 14.66 10.42 3.37
N LEU A 95 14.06 11.18 2.46
CA LEU A 95 13.84 12.62 2.62
C LEU A 95 12.71 12.93 3.61
N LEU A 96 11.68 12.07 3.65
CA LEU A 96 10.58 12.15 4.60
C LEU A 96 11.06 11.86 6.02
N GLU A 97 11.84 10.78 6.19
CA GLU A 97 12.45 10.42 7.48
C GLU A 97 13.32 11.56 8.03
N ALA A 98 14.10 12.22 7.16
CA ALA A 98 14.92 13.36 7.51
C ALA A 98 14.13 14.64 7.83
N SER A 99 12.90 14.77 7.29
CA SER A 99 12.08 16.00 7.40
C SER A 99 10.94 15.90 8.43
N ASN A 100 10.82 14.81 9.19
CA ASN A 100 9.68 14.54 10.09
C ASN A 100 8.31 14.66 9.39
N VAL A 101 8.22 14.37 8.09
CA VAL A 101 6.94 14.30 7.39
C VAL A 101 6.23 13.04 7.81
N GLU A 102 5.09 13.18 8.45
CA GLU A 102 4.27 12.05 8.89
C GLU A 102 3.79 11.24 7.67
N THR A 103 4.13 9.95 7.66
CA THR A 103 3.45 8.98 6.79
C THR A 103 2.00 8.84 7.23
N LYS A 104 1.14 8.31 6.37
CA LYS A 104 -0.26 8.01 6.76
C LYS A 104 -0.36 6.98 7.89
N GLY A 105 0.72 6.27 8.20
CA GLY A 105 0.84 5.27 9.27
C GLY A 105 1.72 4.11 8.85
N LYS A 106 2.18 3.33 9.84
CA LYS A 106 2.98 2.13 9.64
C LYS A 106 2.09 0.91 9.43
N PHE A 107 2.29 0.20 8.33
CA PHE A 107 1.56 -0.99 7.97
C PHE A 107 2.50 -2.20 7.88
N VAL A 108 2.30 -3.21 8.69
CA VAL A 108 2.99 -4.51 8.58
C VAL A 108 2.08 -5.46 7.81
N ILE A 109 2.61 -6.17 6.81
CA ILE A 109 1.84 -7.16 6.05
C ILE A 109 2.57 -8.48 5.97
N ALA A 110 1.83 -9.59 6.01
CA ALA A 110 2.37 -10.94 5.92
C ALA A 110 1.39 -11.90 5.26
N THR A 111 1.89 -12.85 4.49
CA THR A 111 1.18 -14.09 4.21
C THR A 111 1.40 -15.05 5.37
N VAL A 112 0.31 -15.57 5.94
CA VAL A 112 0.35 -16.38 7.16
C VAL A 112 1.09 -17.69 6.96
N LYS A 113 1.50 -18.32 8.07
CA LYS A 113 2.22 -19.59 8.08
C LYS A 113 1.48 -20.68 7.30
N GLY A 114 2.22 -21.44 6.51
CA GLY A 114 1.73 -22.53 5.65
C GLY A 114 1.20 -22.04 4.31
N ASP A 115 1.13 -20.72 4.08
CA ASP A 115 0.67 -20.14 2.82
C ASP A 115 1.84 -19.47 2.08
N ILE A 116 2.01 -19.79 0.80
CA ILE A 116 3.08 -19.27 -0.06
C ILE A 116 2.57 -18.32 -1.16
N HIS A 117 1.28 -18.03 -1.16
CA HIS A 117 0.68 -17.14 -2.14
C HIS A 117 0.97 -15.68 -1.79
N ASP A 118 1.60 -14.95 -2.69
CA ASP A 118 2.08 -13.59 -2.44
C ASP A 118 1.55 -12.54 -3.43
N ILE A 119 1.04 -12.93 -4.59
CA ILE A 119 0.64 -11.99 -5.65
C ILE A 119 -0.34 -10.94 -5.10
N GLY A 120 -1.44 -11.36 -4.47
CA GLY A 120 -2.42 -10.45 -3.90
C GLY A 120 -1.85 -9.54 -2.81
N LYS A 121 -1.04 -10.12 -1.90
CA LYS A 121 -0.35 -9.37 -0.84
C LYS A 121 0.62 -8.32 -1.42
N ASN A 122 1.39 -8.69 -2.45
CA ASN A 122 2.34 -7.79 -3.09
C ASN A 122 1.61 -6.62 -3.77
N ILE A 123 0.48 -6.87 -4.43
CA ILE A 123 -0.38 -5.83 -5.00
C ILE A 123 -0.85 -4.86 -3.91
N VAL A 124 -1.36 -5.37 -2.80
CA VAL A 124 -1.79 -4.56 -1.65
C VAL A 124 -0.63 -3.74 -1.09
N SER A 125 0.54 -4.35 -0.90
CA SER A 125 1.76 -3.65 -0.44
C SER A 125 2.12 -2.48 -1.33
N ILE A 126 2.12 -2.69 -2.66
CA ILE A 126 2.46 -1.64 -3.64
C ILE A 126 1.43 -0.51 -3.61
N LEU A 127 0.14 -0.84 -3.59
CA LEU A 127 -0.94 0.14 -3.54
C LEU A 127 -0.90 0.99 -2.26
N LEU A 128 -0.65 0.36 -1.10
CA LEU A 128 -0.54 1.06 0.17
C LEU A 128 0.67 2.00 0.22
N LYS A 129 1.82 1.57 -0.32
CA LYS A 129 2.99 2.46 -0.50
C LYS A 129 2.63 3.66 -1.36
N GLY A 130 1.95 3.43 -2.49
CA GLY A 130 1.45 4.48 -3.38
C GLY A 130 0.45 5.42 -2.71
N ALA A 131 -0.32 4.93 -1.75
CA ALA A 131 -1.25 5.73 -0.97
C ALA A 131 -0.59 6.52 0.19
N GLY A 132 0.74 6.35 0.41
CA GLY A 132 1.51 7.10 1.43
C GLY A 132 1.67 6.39 2.78
N TYR A 133 1.39 5.08 2.85
CA TYR A 133 1.66 4.26 4.04
C TYR A 133 3.13 3.77 4.06
N ASP A 134 3.73 3.66 5.24
CA ASP A 134 5.03 3.00 5.44
C ASP A 134 4.80 1.49 5.59
N VAL A 135 5.06 0.72 4.53
CA VAL A 135 4.74 -0.70 4.46
C VAL A 135 5.99 -1.56 4.71
N ASN A 136 5.95 -2.36 5.78
CA ASN A 136 6.89 -3.42 6.09
C ASN A 136 6.29 -4.78 5.70
N ASP A 137 6.77 -5.37 4.60
CA ASP A 137 6.33 -6.67 4.12
C ASP A 137 7.22 -7.79 4.68
N LEU A 138 6.65 -8.67 5.50
CA LEU A 138 7.36 -9.77 6.14
C LEU A 138 7.56 -10.99 5.25
N GLY A 139 6.95 -10.98 4.04
CA GLY A 139 7.01 -12.07 3.09
C GLY A 139 5.90 -13.10 3.26
N ILE A 140 6.21 -14.35 2.92
CA ILE A 140 5.31 -15.51 2.91
C ILE A 140 5.66 -16.50 4.01
N ASP A 141 4.73 -17.42 4.31
CA ASP A 141 4.93 -18.49 5.33
C ASP A 141 5.43 -17.93 6.68
N VAL A 142 4.85 -16.80 7.10
CA VAL A 142 5.34 -16.07 8.27
C VAL A 142 4.79 -16.66 9.55
N PRO A 143 5.66 -17.17 10.46
CA PRO A 143 5.22 -17.73 11.74
C PRO A 143 4.61 -16.67 12.66
N VAL A 144 3.65 -17.08 13.49
CA VAL A 144 2.96 -16.23 14.48
C VAL A 144 3.96 -15.46 15.35
N GLU A 145 5.00 -16.13 15.84
CA GLU A 145 6.00 -15.54 16.71
C GLU A 145 6.76 -14.38 16.07
N LYS A 146 7.06 -14.49 14.74
CA LYS A 146 7.71 -13.44 13.99
C LYS A 146 6.79 -12.21 13.87
N ILE A 147 5.50 -12.42 13.58
CA ILE A 147 4.52 -11.33 13.49
C ILE A 147 4.39 -10.62 14.84
N ILE A 148 4.21 -11.37 15.93
CA ILE A 148 4.11 -10.82 17.29
C ILE A 148 5.35 -10.03 17.68
N LYS A 149 6.54 -10.55 17.33
CA LYS A 149 7.80 -9.85 17.57
C LYS A 149 7.84 -8.50 16.85
N VAL A 150 7.54 -8.49 15.56
CA VAL A 150 7.55 -7.25 14.75
C VAL A 150 6.50 -6.25 15.25
N VAL A 151 5.28 -6.69 15.54
CA VAL A 151 4.25 -5.79 16.09
C VAL A 151 4.70 -5.15 17.41
N ARG A 152 5.44 -5.90 18.25
CA ARG A 152 5.96 -5.39 19.52
C ARG A 152 7.11 -4.40 19.34
N GLU A 153 8.03 -4.68 18.42
CA GLU A 153 9.26 -3.90 18.21
C GLU A 153 8.99 -2.64 17.39
N ASP A 154 8.25 -2.77 16.30
CA ASP A 154 8.00 -1.67 15.34
C ASP A 154 6.80 -0.82 15.72
N ASN A 155 5.92 -1.32 16.61
CA ASN A 155 4.68 -0.67 17.05
C ASN A 155 3.87 -0.10 15.87
N PRO A 156 3.49 -0.95 14.88
CA PRO A 156 2.75 -0.48 13.70
C PRO A 156 1.32 -0.06 14.06
N ASP A 157 0.76 0.85 13.28
CA ASP A 157 -0.66 1.21 13.39
C ASP A 157 -1.58 0.09 12.88
N PHE A 158 -1.10 -0.63 11.85
CA PHE A 158 -1.88 -1.59 11.09
C PHE A 158 -1.13 -2.89 10.83
N LEU A 159 -1.86 -4.01 10.88
CA LEU A 159 -1.38 -5.34 10.53
C LEU A 159 -2.30 -5.96 9.48
N GLY A 160 -1.77 -6.23 8.29
CA GLY A 160 -2.44 -6.95 7.22
C GLY A 160 -2.05 -8.43 7.20
N LEU A 161 -3.03 -9.33 7.16
CA LEU A 161 -2.81 -10.76 7.06
C LEU A 161 -3.45 -11.29 5.77
N SER A 162 -2.68 -12.06 5.00
CA SER A 162 -3.10 -12.66 3.73
C SER A 162 -3.11 -14.17 3.82
N ALA A 163 -4.20 -14.81 3.33
CA ALA A 163 -4.29 -16.25 3.12
C ALA A 163 -5.14 -16.58 1.90
N LEU A 164 -4.70 -17.54 1.08
CA LEU A 164 -5.44 -17.97 -0.11
C LEU A 164 -6.21 -19.28 0.11
N LEU A 165 -5.83 -20.09 1.12
CA LEU A 165 -6.41 -21.42 1.37
C LEU A 165 -7.20 -21.43 2.68
N THR A 166 -8.31 -22.19 2.70
CA THR A 166 -9.11 -22.40 3.91
C THR A 166 -8.33 -23.10 5.03
N THR A 167 -7.34 -23.90 4.67
CA THR A 167 -6.44 -24.58 5.61
C THR A 167 -5.43 -23.65 6.27
N THR A 168 -5.07 -22.55 5.61
CA THR A 168 -4.07 -21.59 6.11
C THR A 168 -4.71 -20.37 6.79
N MET A 169 -5.96 -19.98 6.40
CA MET A 169 -6.64 -18.84 6.99
C MET A 169 -6.80 -18.95 8.53
N VAL A 170 -6.87 -20.17 9.06
CA VAL A 170 -7.00 -20.41 10.52
C VAL A 170 -5.84 -19.79 11.32
N ALA A 171 -4.65 -19.68 10.73
CA ALA A 171 -3.50 -19.02 11.34
C ALA A 171 -3.76 -17.51 11.63
N MET A 172 -4.68 -16.86 10.92
CA MET A 172 -5.08 -15.48 11.23
C MET A 172 -5.73 -15.38 12.62
N GLY A 173 -6.63 -16.33 12.96
CA GLY A 173 -7.22 -16.43 14.29
C GLY A 173 -6.19 -16.70 15.38
N GLU A 174 -5.18 -17.55 15.10
CA GLU A 174 -4.06 -17.80 16.02
C GLU A 174 -3.25 -16.51 16.26
N ILE A 175 -3.00 -15.72 15.22
CA ILE A 175 -2.29 -14.43 15.33
C ILE A 175 -3.09 -13.46 16.19
N VAL A 176 -4.40 -13.28 15.93
CA VAL A 176 -5.26 -12.41 16.74
C VAL A 176 -5.29 -12.87 18.20
N GLY A 177 -5.42 -14.17 18.44
CA GLY A 177 -5.35 -14.76 19.77
C GLY A 177 -4.00 -14.51 20.47
N ALA A 178 -2.89 -14.59 19.70
CA ALA A 178 -1.56 -14.31 20.22
C ALA A 178 -1.36 -12.82 20.53
N LEU A 179 -1.93 -11.90 19.73
CA LEU A 179 -1.94 -10.46 20.03
C LEU A 179 -2.64 -10.17 21.36
N LYS A 180 -3.81 -10.79 21.60
CA LYS A 180 -4.56 -10.69 22.86
C LYS A 180 -3.75 -11.21 24.02
N LYS A 181 -3.21 -12.43 23.92
CA LYS A 181 -2.38 -13.08 24.96
C LYS A 181 -1.17 -12.25 25.34
N ASN A 182 -0.63 -11.45 24.40
CA ASN A 182 0.52 -10.58 24.62
C ASN A 182 0.13 -9.16 25.03
N ASN A 183 -1.16 -8.82 25.23
CA ASN A 183 -1.69 -7.50 25.58
C ASN A 183 -1.28 -6.39 24.59
N ILE A 184 -1.24 -6.72 23.29
CA ILE A 184 -0.92 -5.78 22.19
C ILE A 184 -2.02 -5.72 21.11
N ARG A 185 -3.15 -6.44 21.30
CA ARG A 185 -4.25 -6.46 20.33
C ARG A 185 -4.85 -5.07 20.10
N ASP A 186 -5.02 -4.27 21.16
CA ASP A 186 -5.62 -2.94 21.08
C ASP A 186 -4.67 -1.86 20.53
N LYS A 187 -3.39 -2.22 20.36
CA LYS A 187 -2.38 -1.29 19.85
C LYS A 187 -2.29 -1.27 18.32
N VAL A 188 -2.88 -2.26 17.64
CA VAL A 188 -2.77 -2.43 16.20
C VAL A 188 -4.13 -2.77 15.61
N LYS A 189 -4.49 -2.13 14.49
CA LYS A 189 -5.67 -2.50 13.71
C LYS A 189 -5.33 -3.67 12.80
N VAL A 190 -6.07 -4.78 12.91
CA VAL A 190 -5.87 -6.01 12.14
C VAL A 190 -6.82 -6.07 10.97
N LEU A 191 -6.27 -6.09 9.76
CA LEU A 191 -7.00 -6.28 8.51
C LEU A 191 -6.68 -7.67 7.95
N ILE A 192 -7.68 -8.35 7.41
CA ILE A 192 -7.50 -9.64 6.76
C ILE A 192 -7.99 -9.59 5.32
N GLY A 193 -7.35 -10.38 4.45
CA GLY A 193 -7.74 -10.48 3.05
C GLY A 193 -7.21 -11.77 2.40
N GLY A 194 -7.69 -12.02 1.18
CA GLY A 194 -7.37 -13.21 0.40
C GLY A 194 -8.59 -14.03 0.04
N ALA A 195 -8.46 -14.92 -0.97
CA ALA A 195 -9.61 -15.58 -1.59
C ALA A 195 -10.39 -16.55 -0.66
N ALA A 196 -9.74 -17.05 0.40
CA ALA A 196 -10.39 -17.94 1.37
C ALA A 196 -11.08 -17.19 2.51
N VAL A 197 -10.95 -15.86 2.59
CA VAL A 197 -11.35 -15.04 3.75
C VAL A 197 -12.64 -14.28 3.45
N SER A 198 -13.42 -14.02 4.49
CA SER A 198 -14.68 -13.27 4.36
C SER A 198 -14.86 -12.28 5.51
N ALA A 199 -15.86 -11.39 5.38
CA ALA A 199 -16.22 -10.45 6.44
C ALA A 199 -16.76 -11.18 7.70
N GLU A 200 -17.46 -12.29 7.53
CA GLU A 200 -17.93 -13.13 8.63
C GLU A 200 -16.76 -13.74 9.39
N TYR A 201 -15.74 -14.22 8.67
CA TYR A 201 -14.56 -14.75 9.31
C TYR A 201 -13.75 -13.66 10.04
N ALA A 202 -13.69 -12.43 9.48
CA ALA A 202 -13.09 -11.31 10.19
C ALA A 202 -13.77 -11.04 11.55
N GLN A 203 -15.09 -11.08 11.58
CA GLN A 203 -15.87 -10.93 12.82
C GLN A 203 -15.62 -12.11 13.80
N GLU A 204 -15.60 -13.34 13.29
CA GLU A 204 -15.36 -14.54 14.09
C GLU A 204 -14.04 -14.47 14.85
N ILE A 205 -12.96 -14.09 14.17
CA ILE A 205 -11.61 -13.99 14.77
C ILE A 205 -11.34 -12.66 15.46
N GLU A 206 -12.32 -11.73 15.46
CA GLU A 206 -12.20 -10.37 16.00
C GLU A 206 -11.07 -9.55 15.32
N ALA A 207 -10.90 -9.70 14.00
CA ALA A 207 -10.15 -8.75 13.19
C ALA A 207 -10.95 -7.44 13.04
N ASP A 208 -10.25 -6.31 12.82
CA ASP A 208 -10.90 -5.00 12.70
C ASP A 208 -11.58 -4.80 11.34
N ALA A 209 -11.08 -5.45 10.29
CA ALA A 209 -11.68 -5.39 8.95
C ALA A 209 -11.32 -6.58 8.07
N TYR A 210 -12.20 -6.87 7.11
CA TYR A 210 -11.94 -7.66 5.91
C TYR A 210 -11.81 -6.70 4.72
N CYS A 211 -10.80 -6.91 3.89
CA CYS A 211 -10.58 -6.12 2.68
C CYS A 211 -10.60 -7.03 1.46
N VAL A 212 -11.44 -6.68 0.48
CA VAL A 212 -11.60 -7.45 -0.77
C VAL A 212 -10.37 -7.29 -1.67
N ASP A 213 -9.81 -6.09 -1.70
CA ASP A 213 -8.64 -5.73 -2.51
C ASP A 213 -7.83 -4.59 -1.86
N GLY A 214 -6.79 -4.12 -2.56
CA GLY A 214 -5.91 -3.08 -2.06
C GLY A 214 -6.54 -1.69 -2.01
N PHE A 215 -7.50 -1.38 -2.88
CA PHE A 215 -8.23 -0.10 -2.82
C PHE A 215 -9.21 -0.07 -1.67
N ASP A 216 -9.86 -1.20 -1.41
CA ASP A 216 -10.70 -1.37 -0.22
C ASP A 216 -9.87 -1.23 1.05
N ALA A 217 -8.67 -1.82 1.09
CA ALA A 217 -7.74 -1.65 2.21
C ALA A 217 -7.39 -0.18 2.45
N ILE A 218 -7.06 0.59 1.40
CA ILE A 218 -6.78 2.03 1.52
C ILE A 218 -7.97 2.78 2.13
N ARG A 219 -9.19 2.53 1.63
CA ARG A 219 -10.42 3.17 2.13
C ARG A 219 -10.66 2.86 3.60
N VAL A 220 -10.50 1.61 4.01
CA VAL A 220 -10.66 1.17 5.40
C VAL A 220 -9.63 1.83 6.31
N LEU A 221 -8.38 1.88 5.89
CA LEU A 221 -7.28 2.49 6.65
C LEU A 221 -7.46 4.00 6.82
N ASP A 222 -7.85 4.70 5.75
CA ASP A 222 -8.13 6.14 5.80
C ASP A 222 -9.31 6.41 6.77
N GLY A 223 -10.36 5.56 6.78
CA GLY A 223 -11.46 5.64 7.74
C GLY A 223 -11.01 5.44 9.20
N PHE A 224 -10.10 4.51 9.49
CA PHE A 224 -9.56 4.35 10.84
C PHE A 224 -8.75 5.56 11.31
N ARG A 225 -8.08 6.26 10.40
CA ARG A 225 -7.33 7.48 10.72
C ARG A 225 -8.25 8.65 11.06
N GLU A 226 -9.29 8.86 10.26
CA GLU A 226 -10.28 9.91 10.48
C GLU A 226 -11.00 9.73 11.82
N ALA A 227 -11.27 8.50 12.25
CA ALA A 227 -11.91 8.21 13.53
C ALA A 227 -10.98 8.42 14.76
N LYS A 228 -9.65 8.59 14.56
CA LYS A 228 -8.69 8.90 15.63
C LYS A 228 -8.52 10.41 15.87
N VAL A 229 -9.05 11.28 14.99
CA VAL A 229 -9.03 12.74 15.09
C VAL A 229 -10.28 13.25 15.79
#